data_7105e2902fb044ea8ae4c0d358a8d6dc
#
_entry.id   7105e2902fb044ea8ae4c0d358a8d6dc
#
_cell.length_a   1.000
_cell.length_b   1.000
_cell.length_c   1.000
_cell.angle_alpha   90.00
_cell.angle_beta   90.00
_cell.angle_gamma   90.00
#
_symmetry.space_group_name_H-M   'P 1'
#
loop_
_entity.id
_entity.type
_entity.pdbx_description
1 polymer ?
#
loop_
_entity_poly.entity_id
_entity_poly.type
_entity_poly.pdbx_seq_one_letter_code
_entity_poly.pdbx_strand_id
1 'polypeptide(L)'
;AYAWHKSAYPQKALDESSSLVASAPEDPYFLELHGQILLESGRPADAIIPLRKAVSLTGNQPLIAAIFGHALIATEDKTKLDEAAQVLKAAVTKDNQNPFAWYQLGVVYEQKGDSARAALASAERYLMEGAPQLALPNAQTAMAGLPEYSPDWIRAQDINMVAEAKLAQLKKRKR
;
A
#
# COMPACT_ATOMS: atom_id res chain seq x y z
N ALA A 1 0.33 20.67 -12.97
CA ALA A 1 0.49 20.34 -11.53
C ALA A 1 1.65 19.35 -11.33
N TYR A 2 1.56 18.13 -11.83
CA TYR A 2 2.57 17.09 -11.58
C TYR A 2 3.98 17.45 -12.09
N ALA A 3 4.09 18.10 -13.25
CA ALA A 3 5.38 18.56 -13.77
C ALA A 3 6.05 19.57 -12.82
N TRP A 4 5.30 20.50 -12.22
CA TRP A 4 5.81 21.43 -11.22
C TRP A 4 6.28 20.72 -9.96
N HIS A 5 5.54 19.71 -9.52
CA HIS A 5 5.92 18.91 -8.37
C HIS A 5 7.27 18.22 -8.60
N LYS A 6 7.44 17.54 -9.74
CA LYS A 6 8.70 16.87 -10.12
C LYS A 6 9.87 17.83 -10.33
N SER A 7 9.59 19.10 -10.63
CA SER A 7 10.61 20.16 -10.80
C SER A 7 10.93 20.91 -9.51
N ALA A 8 10.49 20.40 -8.35
CA ALA A 8 10.68 21.01 -7.03
C ALA A 8 10.06 22.42 -6.86
N TYR A 9 8.91 22.65 -7.49
CA TYR A 9 8.08 23.85 -7.28
C TYR A 9 6.76 23.48 -6.58
N PRO A 10 6.79 23.05 -5.29
CA PRO A 10 5.64 22.49 -4.62
C PRO A 10 4.46 23.46 -4.53
N GLN A 11 4.71 24.77 -4.31
CA GLN A 11 3.63 25.74 -4.23
C GLN A 11 2.89 25.88 -5.57
N LYS A 12 3.60 25.96 -6.69
CA LYS A 12 2.97 26.01 -8.02
C LYS A 12 2.16 24.73 -8.32
N ALA A 13 2.66 23.57 -7.87
CA ALA A 13 1.96 22.32 -8.04
C ALA A 13 0.65 22.31 -7.21
N LEU A 14 0.69 22.82 -5.98
CA LEU A 14 -0.49 22.95 -5.12
C LEU A 14 -1.52 23.92 -5.70
N ASP A 15 -1.11 25.10 -6.14
CA ASP A 15 -2.00 26.11 -6.70
C ASP A 15 -2.71 25.58 -7.95
N GLU A 16 -1.96 24.91 -8.84
CA GLU A 16 -2.51 24.36 -10.08
C GLU A 16 -3.43 23.15 -9.81
N SER A 17 -3.06 22.25 -8.89
CA SER A 17 -3.92 21.11 -8.54
C SER A 17 -5.19 21.55 -7.81
N SER A 18 -5.12 22.59 -6.97
CA SER A 18 -6.30 23.21 -6.34
C SER A 18 -7.24 23.80 -7.39
N SER A 19 -6.69 24.47 -8.41
CA SER A 19 -7.48 25.03 -9.52
C SER A 19 -8.19 23.94 -10.33
N LEU A 20 -7.52 22.79 -10.56
CA LEU A 20 -8.16 21.63 -11.21
C LEU A 20 -9.33 21.10 -10.38
N VAL A 21 -9.14 20.90 -9.09
CA VAL A 21 -10.23 20.46 -8.19
C VAL A 21 -11.36 21.47 -8.16
N ALA A 22 -11.07 22.78 -8.15
CA ALA A 22 -12.11 23.81 -8.18
C ALA A 22 -12.92 23.79 -9.51
N SER A 23 -12.27 23.46 -10.63
CA SER A 23 -12.92 23.36 -11.94
C SER A 23 -13.82 22.13 -12.11
N ALA A 24 -13.47 21.02 -11.44
CA ALA A 24 -14.20 19.76 -11.46
C ALA A 24 -14.14 19.04 -10.10
N PRO A 25 -14.97 19.48 -9.11
CA PRO A 25 -14.89 18.99 -7.73
C PRO A 25 -15.26 17.52 -7.52
N GLU A 26 -15.85 16.88 -8.51
CA GLU A 26 -16.25 15.47 -8.51
C GLU A 26 -15.34 14.60 -9.41
N ASP A 27 -14.29 15.16 -10.00
CA ASP A 27 -13.34 14.38 -10.78
C ASP A 27 -12.38 13.64 -9.80
N PRO A 28 -12.44 12.30 -9.73
CA PRO A 28 -11.65 11.54 -8.78
C PRO A 28 -10.15 11.60 -9.06
N TYR A 29 -9.76 11.80 -10.31
CA TYR A 29 -8.34 11.87 -10.69
C TYR A 29 -7.72 13.24 -10.36
N PHE A 30 -8.50 14.32 -10.43
CA PHE A 30 -8.04 15.62 -9.95
C PHE A 30 -7.93 15.64 -8.42
N LEU A 31 -8.85 14.99 -7.71
CA LEU A 31 -8.79 14.81 -6.27
C LEU A 31 -7.60 13.94 -5.86
N GLU A 32 -7.34 12.84 -6.55
CA GLU A 32 -6.17 11.98 -6.35
C GLU A 32 -4.89 12.78 -6.54
N LEU A 33 -4.73 13.45 -7.68
CA LEU A 33 -3.54 14.25 -7.99
C LEU A 33 -3.28 15.31 -6.92
N HIS A 34 -4.31 16.04 -6.50
CA HIS A 34 -4.19 17.05 -5.46
C HIS A 34 -3.78 16.44 -4.12
N GLY A 35 -4.42 15.34 -3.73
CA GLY A 35 -4.08 14.61 -2.51
C GLY A 35 -2.67 14.04 -2.52
N GLN A 36 -2.21 13.50 -3.65
CA GLN A 36 -0.84 13.03 -3.81
C GLN A 36 0.18 14.17 -3.67
N ILE A 37 -0.06 15.32 -4.31
CA ILE A 37 0.81 16.49 -4.20
C ILE A 37 0.87 17.00 -2.76
N LEU A 38 -0.26 17.05 -2.05
CA LEU A 38 -0.31 17.40 -0.63
C LEU A 38 0.53 16.44 0.21
N LEU A 39 0.35 15.15 0.03
CA LEU A 39 1.09 14.10 0.75
C LEU A 39 2.60 14.22 0.53
N GLU A 40 3.04 14.29 -0.74
CA GLU A 40 4.45 14.40 -1.10
C GLU A 40 5.07 15.77 -0.73
N SER A 41 4.23 16.77 -0.47
CA SER A 41 4.64 18.08 0.08
C SER A 41 4.70 18.12 1.62
N GLY A 42 4.58 16.96 2.30
CA GLY A 42 4.63 16.87 3.76
C GLY A 42 3.34 17.34 4.46
N ARG A 43 2.21 17.32 3.76
CA ARG A 43 0.89 17.72 4.27
C ARG A 43 -0.10 16.55 4.28
N PRO A 44 0.21 15.42 4.96
CA PRO A 44 -0.61 14.21 4.91
C PRO A 44 -2.02 14.44 5.48
N ALA A 45 -2.17 15.27 6.51
CA ALA A 45 -3.48 15.56 7.09
C ALA A 45 -4.44 16.24 6.09
N ASP A 46 -3.92 17.15 5.27
CA ASP A 46 -4.70 17.84 4.25
C ASP A 46 -5.04 16.91 3.06
N ALA A 47 -4.19 15.93 2.78
CA ALA A 47 -4.38 14.95 1.71
C ALA A 47 -5.56 13.99 1.97
N ILE A 48 -5.95 13.80 3.23
CA ILE A 48 -7.01 12.84 3.61
C ILE A 48 -8.34 13.17 2.94
N ILE A 49 -8.76 14.43 2.94
CA ILE A 49 -10.09 14.84 2.45
C ILE A 49 -10.21 14.56 0.94
N PRO A 50 -9.35 15.08 0.07
CA PRO A 50 -9.45 14.80 -1.36
C PRO A 50 -9.27 13.31 -1.69
N LEU A 51 -8.33 12.60 -1.05
CA LEU A 51 -8.12 11.17 -1.31
C LEU A 51 -9.31 10.30 -0.89
N ARG A 52 -9.90 10.57 0.29
CA ARG A 52 -11.11 9.86 0.73
C ARG A 52 -12.26 10.04 -0.25
N LYS A 53 -12.45 11.26 -0.77
CA LYS A 53 -13.46 11.55 -1.78
C LYS A 53 -13.16 10.81 -3.09
N ALA A 54 -11.91 10.79 -3.55
CA ALA A 54 -11.50 10.05 -4.74
C ALA A 54 -11.73 8.54 -4.62
N VAL A 55 -11.40 7.96 -3.47
CA VAL A 55 -11.66 6.54 -3.16
C VAL A 55 -13.16 6.24 -3.20
N SER A 56 -14.00 7.10 -2.62
CA SER A 56 -15.45 6.93 -2.62
C SER A 56 -16.03 7.00 -4.04
N LEU A 57 -15.64 7.99 -4.84
CA LEU A 57 -16.13 8.20 -6.21
C LEU A 57 -15.73 7.07 -7.16
N THR A 58 -14.59 6.43 -6.92
CA THR A 58 -14.08 5.32 -7.75
C THR A 58 -14.44 3.93 -7.24
N GLY A 59 -15.24 3.85 -6.16
CA GLY A 59 -15.58 2.57 -5.55
C GLY A 59 -14.36 1.79 -5.08
N ASN A 60 -13.40 2.43 -4.43
CA ASN A 60 -12.12 1.85 -3.98
C ASN A 60 -11.23 1.36 -5.14
N GLN A 61 -10.93 2.21 -6.10
CA GLN A 61 -9.92 1.92 -7.12
C GLN A 61 -8.56 1.65 -6.42
N PRO A 62 -7.89 0.50 -6.69
CA PRO A 62 -6.77 0.03 -5.87
C PRO A 62 -5.59 0.99 -5.72
N LEU A 63 -5.20 1.69 -6.80
CA LEU A 63 -4.07 2.64 -6.75
C LEU A 63 -4.41 3.85 -5.88
N ILE A 64 -5.62 4.42 -6.04
CA ILE A 64 -6.09 5.57 -5.25
C ILE A 64 -6.24 5.16 -3.79
N ALA A 65 -6.79 3.97 -3.52
CA ALA A 65 -6.93 3.42 -2.18
C ALA A 65 -5.58 3.20 -1.49
N ALA A 66 -4.56 2.77 -2.24
CA ALA A 66 -3.20 2.60 -1.70
C ALA A 66 -2.56 3.95 -1.32
N ILE A 67 -2.75 5.00 -2.14
CA ILE A 67 -2.27 6.36 -1.82
C ILE A 67 -3.01 6.92 -0.61
N PHE A 68 -4.33 6.70 -0.53
CA PHE A 68 -5.12 7.12 0.63
C PHE A 68 -4.68 6.43 1.92
N GLY A 69 -4.47 5.10 1.88
CA GLY A 69 -3.92 4.35 3.00
C GLY A 69 -2.56 4.90 3.45
N HIS A 70 -1.67 5.21 2.51
CA HIS A 70 -0.39 5.86 2.81
C HIS A 70 -0.58 7.23 3.47
N ALA A 71 -1.50 8.08 3.00
CA ALA A 71 -1.77 9.37 3.61
C ALA A 71 -2.26 9.24 5.06
N LEU A 72 -3.13 8.27 5.35
CA LEU A 72 -3.59 7.97 6.70
C LEU A 72 -2.43 7.61 7.64
N ILE A 73 -1.52 6.74 7.19
CA ILE A 73 -0.34 6.31 7.95
C ILE A 73 0.61 7.49 8.19
N ALA A 74 0.84 8.32 7.17
CA ALA A 74 1.77 9.44 7.23
C ALA A 74 1.34 10.56 8.18
N THR A 75 0.08 10.56 8.66
CA THR A 75 -0.35 11.47 9.73
C THR A 75 0.21 11.12 11.11
N GLU A 76 0.75 9.91 11.29
CA GLU A 76 1.22 9.34 12.57
C GLU A 76 0.12 9.27 13.66
N ASP A 77 -1.12 9.49 13.27
CA ASP A 77 -2.30 9.41 14.16
C ASP A 77 -2.79 7.97 14.25
N LYS A 78 -2.53 7.33 15.38
CA LYS A 78 -2.91 5.93 15.63
C LYS A 78 -4.41 5.67 15.49
N THR A 79 -5.26 6.67 15.67
CA THR A 79 -6.71 6.53 15.51
C THR A 79 -7.13 6.27 14.06
N LYS A 80 -6.27 6.54 13.10
CA LYS A 80 -6.50 6.32 11.66
C LYS A 80 -6.02 4.96 11.15
N LEU A 81 -5.32 4.18 11.99
CA LEU A 81 -4.77 2.89 11.58
C LEU A 81 -5.84 1.86 11.18
N ASP A 82 -7.02 1.89 11.81
CA ASP A 82 -8.11 0.98 11.46
C ASP A 82 -8.69 1.30 10.07
N GLU A 83 -8.89 2.58 9.77
CA GLU A 83 -9.31 3.03 8.43
C GLU A 83 -8.25 2.68 7.38
N ALA A 84 -6.97 2.93 7.68
CA ALA A 84 -5.86 2.58 6.79
C ALA A 84 -5.82 1.08 6.50
N ALA A 85 -5.95 0.23 7.52
CA ALA A 85 -5.99 -1.22 7.35
C ALA A 85 -7.16 -1.66 6.47
N GLN A 86 -8.36 -1.11 6.69
CA GLN A 86 -9.55 -1.44 5.92
C GLN A 86 -9.40 -1.08 4.43
N VAL A 87 -8.94 0.13 4.16
CA VAL A 87 -8.75 0.65 2.80
C VAL A 87 -7.68 -0.14 2.05
N LEU A 88 -6.53 -0.38 2.68
CA LEU A 88 -5.42 -1.12 2.08
C LEU A 88 -5.77 -2.60 1.86
N LYS A 89 -6.49 -3.22 2.80
CA LYS A 89 -6.99 -4.59 2.62
C LYS A 89 -7.95 -4.68 1.43
N ALA A 90 -8.84 -3.72 1.26
CA ALA A 90 -9.72 -3.64 0.09
C ALA A 90 -8.92 -3.46 -1.21
N ALA A 91 -7.86 -2.64 -1.19
CA ALA A 91 -6.97 -2.43 -2.33
C ALA A 91 -6.29 -3.73 -2.77
N VAL A 92 -5.62 -4.45 -1.85
CA VAL A 92 -4.91 -5.70 -2.17
C VAL A 92 -5.87 -6.87 -2.49
N THR A 93 -7.13 -6.80 -2.05
CA THR A 93 -8.15 -7.78 -2.42
C THR A 93 -8.59 -7.60 -3.87
N LYS A 94 -8.69 -6.35 -4.35
CA LYS A 94 -9.06 -6.03 -5.74
C LYS A 94 -7.89 -6.16 -6.71
N ASP A 95 -6.70 -5.78 -6.27
CA ASP A 95 -5.45 -5.87 -7.03
C ASP A 95 -4.34 -6.39 -6.10
N ASN A 96 -4.13 -7.70 -6.15
CA ASN A 96 -3.11 -8.35 -5.35
C ASN A 96 -1.68 -8.23 -5.94
N GLN A 97 -1.52 -7.61 -7.10
CA GLN A 97 -0.22 -7.43 -7.77
C GLN A 97 0.40 -6.05 -7.52
N ASN A 98 -0.09 -5.32 -6.52
CA ASN A 98 0.43 -4.00 -6.15
C ASN A 98 1.38 -4.09 -4.95
N PRO A 99 2.72 -4.12 -5.15
CA PRO A 99 3.69 -4.23 -4.05
C PRO A 99 3.67 -3.02 -3.12
N PHE A 100 3.31 -1.82 -3.61
CA PHE A 100 3.16 -0.63 -2.77
C PHE A 100 1.99 -0.78 -1.79
N ALA A 101 0.84 -1.28 -2.23
CA ALA A 101 -0.30 -1.51 -1.34
C ALA A 101 0.02 -2.56 -0.26
N TRP A 102 0.72 -3.63 -0.61
CA TRP A 102 1.21 -4.62 0.35
C TRP A 102 2.22 -4.04 1.34
N TYR A 103 3.14 -3.20 0.87
CA TYR A 103 4.08 -2.51 1.76
C TYR A 103 3.34 -1.66 2.81
N GLN A 104 2.40 -0.82 2.36
CA GLN A 104 1.64 0.04 3.26
C GLN A 104 0.78 -0.78 4.24
N LEU A 105 0.19 -1.87 3.78
CA LEU A 105 -0.58 -2.77 4.65
C LEU A 105 0.30 -3.42 5.72
N GLY A 106 1.52 -3.81 5.37
CA GLY A 106 2.51 -4.31 6.32
C GLY A 106 2.85 -3.27 7.39
N VAL A 107 3.09 -2.01 6.99
CA VAL A 107 3.36 -0.90 7.93
C VAL A 107 2.20 -0.70 8.91
N VAL A 108 0.96 -0.75 8.42
CA VAL A 108 -0.24 -0.63 9.31
C VAL A 108 -0.28 -1.76 10.32
N TYR A 109 -0.10 -3.02 9.89
CA TYR A 109 -0.14 -4.15 10.79
C TYR A 109 0.99 -4.10 11.82
N GLU A 110 2.19 -3.67 11.43
CA GLU A 110 3.31 -3.47 12.36
C GLU A 110 2.96 -2.43 13.43
N GLN A 111 2.42 -1.28 13.03
CA GLN A 111 2.00 -0.23 13.97
C GLN A 111 0.85 -0.66 14.89
N LYS A 112 0.03 -1.61 14.45
CA LYS A 112 -1.04 -2.23 15.26
C LYS A 112 -0.55 -3.38 16.15
N GLY A 113 0.72 -3.79 16.05
CA GLY A 113 1.29 -4.92 16.79
C GLY A 113 0.90 -6.29 16.23
N ASP A 114 0.32 -6.35 15.03
CA ASP A 114 0.00 -7.61 14.34
C ASP A 114 1.18 -8.06 13.47
N SER A 115 2.21 -8.55 14.12
CA SER A 115 3.46 -8.95 13.46
C SER A 115 3.26 -10.11 12.45
N ALA A 116 2.28 -10.98 12.70
CA ALA A 116 2.00 -12.10 11.80
C ALA A 116 1.43 -11.62 10.46
N ARG A 117 0.44 -10.70 10.47
CA ARG A 117 -0.07 -10.11 9.24
C ARG A 117 0.91 -9.14 8.60
N ALA A 118 1.74 -8.43 9.37
CA ALA A 118 2.81 -7.62 8.83
C ALA A 118 3.84 -8.46 8.06
N ALA A 119 4.19 -9.63 8.59
CA ALA A 119 5.05 -10.59 7.91
C ALA A 119 4.42 -11.15 6.63
N LEU A 120 3.12 -11.49 6.65
CA LEU A 120 2.39 -11.92 5.45
C LEU A 120 2.46 -10.85 4.34
N ALA A 121 2.15 -9.61 4.67
CA ALA A 121 2.19 -8.50 3.71
C ALA A 121 3.60 -8.28 3.13
N SER A 122 4.63 -8.42 3.96
CA SER A 122 6.03 -8.37 3.54
C SER A 122 6.40 -9.53 2.63
N ALA A 123 5.93 -10.75 2.92
CA ALA A 123 6.17 -11.93 2.10
C ALA A 123 5.57 -11.77 0.69
N GLU A 124 4.34 -11.27 0.60
CA GLU A 124 3.68 -10.94 -0.67
C GLU A 124 4.51 -9.97 -1.50
N ARG A 125 4.88 -8.85 -0.90
CA ARG A 125 5.68 -7.83 -1.57
C ARG A 125 7.01 -8.40 -2.08
N TYR A 126 7.77 -9.09 -1.24
CA TYR A 126 9.07 -9.64 -1.63
C TYR A 126 8.96 -10.71 -2.72
N LEU A 127 7.89 -11.50 -2.72
CA LEU A 127 7.67 -12.48 -3.79
C LEU A 127 7.42 -11.82 -5.14
N MET A 128 6.66 -10.71 -5.17
CA MET A 128 6.42 -9.88 -6.36
C MET A 128 7.69 -9.19 -6.85
N GLU A 129 8.52 -8.69 -5.93
CA GLU A 129 9.81 -8.07 -6.24
C GLU A 129 10.88 -9.07 -6.68
N GLY A 130 10.57 -10.36 -6.74
CA GLY A 130 11.50 -11.40 -7.15
C GLY A 130 12.60 -11.70 -6.12
N ALA A 131 12.34 -11.44 -4.84
CA ALA A 131 13.24 -11.63 -3.72
C ALA A 131 12.81 -12.82 -2.83
N PRO A 132 12.83 -14.08 -3.33
CA PRO A 132 12.34 -15.24 -2.58
C PRO A 132 13.13 -15.51 -1.29
N GLN A 133 14.40 -15.08 -1.22
CA GLN A 133 15.23 -15.16 0.00
C GLN A 133 14.70 -14.29 1.14
N LEU A 134 13.95 -13.23 0.85
CA LEU A 134 13.27 -12.39 1.83
C LEU A 134 11.82 -12.81 2.04
N ALA A 135 11.16 -13.30 1.00
CA ALA A 135 9.77 -13.79 1.08
C ALA A 135 9.65 -15.00 2.01
N LEU A 136 10.56 -15.96 1.90
CA LEU A 136 10.51 -17.23 2.65
C LEU A 136 10.46 -17.03 4.18
N PRO A 137 11.41 -16.35 4.84
CA PRO A 137 11.37 -16.18 6.28
C PRO A 137 10.15 -15.37 6.74
N ASN A 138 9.67 -14.42 5.96
CA ASN A 138 8.46 -13.67 6.28
C ASN A 138 7.20 -14.55 6.19
N ALA A 139 7.09 -15.42 5.19
CA ALA A 139 6.00 -16.38 5.09
C ALA A 139 5.99 -17.37 6.29
N GLN A 140 7.16 -17.86 6.69
CA GLN A 140 7.30 -18.72 7.88
C GLN A 140 6.89 -18.02 9.17
N THR A 141 7.29 -16.75 9.34
CA THR A 141 6.87 -15.93 10.48
C THR A 141 5.35 -15.73 10.50
N ALA A 142 4.75 -15.47 9.35
CA ALA A 142 3.31 -15.33 9.22
C ALA A 142 2.59 -16.64 9.60
N MET A 143 3.02 -17.79 9.08
CA MET A 143 2.44 -19.10 9.41
C MET A 143 2.55 -19.42 10.90
N ALA A 144 3.64 -19.04 11.56
CA ALA A 144 3.83 -19.30 12.99
C ALA A 144 2.89 -18.46 13.89
N GLY A 145 2.44 -17.29 13.43
CA GLY A 145 1.62 -16.38 14.23
C GLY A 145 0.16 -16.29 13.81
N LEU A 146 -0.22 -16.83 12.64
CA LEU A 146 -1.60 -16.84 12.16
C LEU A 146 -2.33 -18.12 12.60
N PRO A 147 -3.65 -18.07 12.80
CA PRO A 147 -4.44 -19.28 13.07
C PRO A 147 -4.32 -20.27 11.90
N GLU A 148 -3.96 -21.52 12.21
CA GLU A 148 -3.84 -22.57 11.20
C GLU A 148 -5.11 -22.69 10.36
N TYR A 149 -4.93 -22.92 9.06
CA TYR A 149 -5.99 -23.06 8.06
C TYR A 149 -6.87 -21.82 7.86
N SER A 150 -6.54 -20.68 8.48
CA SER A 150 -7.17 -19.40 8.11
C SER A 150 -6.78 -19.01 6.68
N PRO A 151 -7.58 -18.17 5.99
CA PRO A 151 -7.23 -17.71 4.65
C PRO A 151 -5.85 -17.03 4.57
N ASP A 152 -5.49 -16.25 5.59
CA ASP A 152 -4.18 -15.60 5.68
C ASP A 152 -3.05 -16.62 5.88
N TRP A 153 -3.28 -17.66 6.68
CA TRP A 153 -2.31 -18.74 6.90
C TRP A 153 -2.08 -19.56 5.61
N ILE A 154 -3.17 -19.95 4.91
CA ILE A 154 -3.08 -20.68 3.63
C ILE A 154 -2.29 -19.86 2.62
N ARG A 155 -2.55 -18.55 2.56
CA ARG A 155 -1.83 -17.64 1.69
C ARG A 155 -0.33 -17.58 2.03
N ALA A 156 0.02 -17.53 3.32
CA ALA A 156 1.42 -17.60 3.76
C ALA A 156 2.08 -18.92 3.37
N GLN A 157 1.36 -20.05 3.47
CA GLN A 157 1.83 -21.38 3.06
C GLN A 157 2.11 -21.43 1.55
N ASP A 158 1.22 -20.88 0.72
CA ASP A 158 1.43 -20.80 -0.73
C ASP A 158 2.70 -20.01 -1.07
N ILE A 159 2.90 -18.86 -0.41
CA ILE A 159 4.11 -18.05 -0.59
C ILE A 159 5.37 -18.84 -0.18
N ASN A 160 5.31 -19.53 0.96
CA ASN A 160 6.42 -20.37 1.43
C ASN A 160 6.84 -21.40 0.38
N MET A 161 5.87 -22.17 -0.16
CA MET A 161 6.13 -23.18 -1.19
C MET A 161 6.72 -22.58 -2.47
N VAL A 162 6.16 -21.45 -2.93
CA VAL A 162 6.67 -20.76 -4.14
C VAL A 162 8.07 -20.22 -3.94
N ALA A 163 8.36 -19.63 -2.77
CA ALA A 163 9.67 -19.09 -2.44
C ALA A 163 10.73 -20.20 -2.35
N GLU A 164 10.42 -21.33 -1.73
CA GLU A 164 11.30 -22.51 -1.69
C GLU A 164 11.63 -23.04 -3.09
N ALA A 165 10.61 -23.20 -3.93
CA ALA A 165 10.78 -23.66 -5.31
C ALA A 165 11.69 -22.72 -6.13
N LYS A 166 11.48 -21.40 -6.02
CA LYS A 166 12.32 -20.39 -6.67
C LYS A 166 13.77 -20.45 -6.18
N LEU A 167 13.99 -20.60 -4.88
CA LEU A 167 15.34 -20.73 -4.31
C LEU A 167 16.05 -22.00 -4.77
N ALA A 168 15.35 -23.13 -4.87
CA ALA A 168 15.90 -24.38 -5.39
C ALA A 168 16.33 -24.24 -6.88
N GLN A 169 15.53 -23.54 -7.69
CA GLN A 169 15.88 -23.25 -9.10
C GLN A 169 17.13 -22.35 -9.21
N LEU A 170 17.23 -21.30 -8.36
CA LEU A 170 18.39 -20.41 -8.34
C LEU A 170 19.69 -21.16 -7.98
N LYS A 171 19.62 -22.11 -7.02
CA LYS A 171 20.76 -22.97 -6.66
C LYS A 171 21.21 -23.88 -7.80
N LYS A 172 20.26 -24.44 -8.59
CA LYS A 172 20.57 -25.27 -9.76
C LYS A 172 21.25 -24.50 -10.90
N ARG A 173 20.88 -23.22 -11.09
CA ARG A 173 21.46 -22.35 -12.14
C ARG A 173 22.90 -21.88 -11.85
N LYS A 174 23.33 -21.95 -10.58
CA LYS A 174 24.68 -21.54 -10.14
C LYS A 174 25.70 -22.70 -10.13
N ARG A 175 25.23 -23.91 -10.40
CA ARG A 175 26.05 -25.12 -10.58
C ARG A 175 26.27 -25.43 -12.05
#